data_186403230ac06793ae427aef3bf41385
#
_entry.id   186403230ac06793ae427aef3bf41385
#
_cell.length_a   1.000
_cell.length_b   1.000
_cell.length_c   1.000
_cell.angle_alpha   90.00
_cell.angle_beta   90.00
_cell.angle_gamma   90.00
#
_symmetry.space_group_name_H-M   'P 1'
#
loop_
_entity.id
_entity.type
_entity.pdbx_description
1 polymer ?
#
loop_
_entity_poly.entity_id
_entity_poly.type
_entity_poly.pdbx_seq_one_letter_code
_entity_poly.pdbx_strand_id
1 'polypeptide(L)'
;MLDKNTKISVTNRDSGPVCYLVQSDTGSNIKREFAPGQTREIDFGELQSLYWTKGGKVMLEEILRINNQEAINELMGKVEPEYNYSASDVRRLLLEGSLDELKDCLDFAPSGVVDLVREFAVSMEIDSESKRKAITDKTGFDVGKAIEINRQVREEEQKNQAEPTVARLGERRVQPKEVNDTPTKRRTEAPKYTPIGK
;
A
#
# COMPACT_ATOMS: atom_id res chain seq x y z
N MET A 1 -19.63 6.48 26.08
CA MET A 1 -18.53 5.49 26.24
C MET A 1 -18.93 4.26 25.47
N LEU A 2 -18.19 3.93 24.43
CA LEU A 2 -18.47 2.79 23.55
C LEU A 2 -18.16 1.46 24.26
N ASP A 3 -18.96 0.43 23.96
CA ASP A 3 -18.64 -0.93 24.41
C ASP A 3 -17.40 -1.44 23.69
N LYS A 4 -16.52 -2.16 24.41
CA LYS A 4 -15.27 -2.70 23.86
C LYS A 4 -15.49 -3.65 22.68
N ASN A 5 -16.64 -4.32 22.63
CA ASN A 5 -17.00 -5.25 21.55
C ASN A 5 -17.69 -4.56 20.36
N THR A 6 -17.87 -3.24 20.44
CA THR A 6 -18.47 -2.48 19.32
C THR A 6 -17.54 -2.55 18.12
N LYS A 7 -18.08 -2.99 16.97
CA LYS A 7 -17.34 -3.03 15.72
C LYS A 7 -17.22 -1.64 15.13
N ILE A 8 -15.99 -1.24 14.88
CA ILE A 8 -15.62 0.06 14.32
C ILE A 8 -14.96 -0.18 12.97
N SER A 9 -15.48 0.49 11.96
CA SER A 9 -14.89 0.45 10.61
C SER A 9 -13.62 1.30 10.57
N VAL A 10 -12.51 0.70 10.13
CA VAL A 10 -11.20 1.34 10.02
C VAL A 10 -10.64 1.13 8.63
N THR A 11 -10.15 2.18 8.00
CA THR A 11 -9.63 2.19 6.64
C THR A 11 -8.14 2.54 6.63
N ASN A 12 -7.34 1.76 5.93
CA ASN A 12 -5.96 2.14 5.61
C ASN A 12 -5.98 3.20 4.50
N ARG A 13 -5.48 4.40 4.79
CA ARG A 13 -5.35 5.52 3.85
C ARG A 13 -3.93 5.72 3.31
N ASP A 14 -3.00 4.85 3.75
CA ASP A 14 -1.64 4.84 3.19
C ASP A 14 -1.62 4.11 1.83
N SER A 15 -0.70 4.50 0.97
CA SER A 15 -0.40 3.86 -0.31
C SER A 15 0.25 2.48 -0.16
N GLY A 16 0.80 2.17 1.02
CA GLY A 16 1.44 0.91 1.37
C GLY A 16 0.57 -0.02 2.25
N PRO A 17 0.94 -1.30 2.35
CA PRO A 17 0.33 -2.22 3.31
C PRO A 17 0.75 -1.85 4.74
N VAL A 18 -0.20 -1.85 5.65
CA VAL A 18 0.01 -1.53 7.07
C VAL A 18 -0.30 -2.74 7.93
N CYS A 19 0.56 -3.04 8.89
CA CYS A 19 0.29 -4.10 9.86
C CYS A 19 0.58 -3.65 11.29
N TYR A 20 -0.18 -4.20 12.24
CA TYR A 20 0.08 -4.02 13.66
C TYR A 20 -0.07 -5.33 14.45
N LEU A 21 0.52 -5.34 15.62
CA LEU A 21 0.38 -6.40 16.60
C LEU A 21 -0.02 -5.77 17.94
N VAL A 22 -1.14 -6.20 18.49
CA VAL A 22 -1.61 -5.77 19.81
C VAL A 22 -1.95 -6.98 20.67
N GLN A 23 -1.90 -6.80 21.98
CA GLN A 23 -2.37 -7.79 22.92
C GLN A 23 -3.83 -7.51 23.28
N SER A 24 -4.69 -8.52 23.17
CA SER A 24 -6.08 -8.41 23.61
C SER A 24 -6.17 -8.40 25.13
N ASP A 25 -7.30 -7.98 25.66
CA ASP A 25 -7.60 -8.03 27.10
C ASP A 25 -7.49 -9.48 27.67
N THR A 26 -7.65 -10.50 26.81
CA THR A 26 -7.50 -11.92 27.17
C THR A 26 -6.05 -12.43 27.15
N GLY A 27 -5.08 -11.55 26.85
CA GLY A 27 -3.66 -11.90 26.75
C GLY A 27 -3.24 -12.52 25.41
N SER A 28 -4.16 -12.69 24.46
CA SER A 28 -3.85 -13.19 23.13
C SER A 28 -3.26 -12.11 22.25
N ASN A 29 -2.28 -12.47 21.41
CA ASN A 29 -1.74 -11.53 20.41
C ASN A 29 -2.66 -11.48 19.18
N ILE A 30 -3.08 -10.29 18.80
CA ILE A 30 -3.87 -10.01 17.60
C ILE A 30 -2.95 -9.35 16.58
N LYS A 31 -2.76 -10.00 15.43
CA LYS A 31 -2.09 -9.42 14.27
C LYS A 31 -3.13 -8.99 13.24
N ARG A 32 -3.05 -7.74 12.80
CA ARG A 32 -3.86 -7.22 11.70
C ARG A 32 -2.97 -6.73 10.57
N GLU A 33 -3.47 -6.91 9.37
CA GLU A 33 -2.81 -6.46 8.15
C GLU A 33 -3.86 -5.85 7.24
N PHE A 34 -3.56 -4.68 6.70
CA PHE A 34 -4.41 -3.90 5.81
C PHE A 34 -3.67 -3.67 4.49
N ALA A 35 -4.28 -4.04 3.39
CA ALA A 35 -3.85 -3.56 2.09
C ALA A 35 -4.17 -2.06 1.92
N PRO A 36 -3.54 -1.35 0.97
CA PRO A 36 -3.88 0.03 0.64
C PRO A 36 -5.38 0.20 0.37
N GLY A 37 -6.01 1.21 0.98
CA GLY A 37 -7.43 1.50 0.86
C GLY A 37 -8.37 0.45 1.49
N GLN A 38 -7.86 -0.61 2.10
CA GLN A 38 -8.69 -1.64 2.70
C GLN A 38 -9.39 -1.14 3.96
N THR A 39 -10.69 -1.44 4.05
CA THR A 39 -11.51 -1.21 5.24
C THR A 39 -11.78 -2.52 5.96
N ARG A 40 -11.68 -2.52 7.30
CA ARG A 40 -11.98 -3.66 8.17
C ARG A 40 -12.77 -3.23 9.39
N GLU A 41 -13.61 -4.14 9.88
CA GLU A 41 -14.30 -4.01 11.16
C GLU A 41 -13.39 -4.50 12.30
N ILE A 42 -13.14 -3.65 13.29
CA ILE A 42 -12.26 -3.90 14.44
C ILE A 42 -13.02 -3.61 15.71
N ASP A 43 -12.79 -4.39 16.74
CA ASP A 43 -13.39 -4.15 18.07
C ASP A 43 -12.83 -2.86 18.69
N PHE A 44 -13.67 -2.09 19.31
CA PHE A 44 -13.27 -0.82 19.95
C PHE A 44 -12.18 -1.06 21.03
N GLY A 45 -12.27 -2.16 21.79
CA GLY A 45 -11.24 -2.55 22.75
C GLY A 45 -9.88 -2.85 22.11
N GLU A 46 -9.87 -3.40 20.88
CA GLU A 46 -8.62 -3.60 20.12
C GLU A 46 -8.02 -2.25 19.70
N LEU A 47 -8.84 -1.29 19.27
CA LEU A 47 -8.40 0.08 18.93
C LEU A 47 -7.84 0.82 20.16
N GLN A 48 -8.50 0.67 21.32
CA GLN A 48 -7.97 1.22 22.57
C GLN A 48 -6.60 0.63 22.91
N SER A 49 -6.45 -0.70 22.80
CA SER A 49 -5.17 -1.38 23.05
C SER A 49 -4.10 -0.91 22.05
N LEU A 50 -4.45 -0.74 20.78
CA LEU A 50 -3.54 -0.20 19.76
C LEU A 50 -3.11 1.22 20.10
N TYR A 51 -4.05 2.10 20.44
CA TYR A 51 -3.77 3.50 20.76
C TYR A 51 -2.72 3.66 21.88
N TRP A 52 -2.75 2.77 22.87
CA TRP A 52 -1.81 2.78 24.00
C TRP A 52 -0.49 2.05 23.72
N THR A 53 -0.33 1.39 22.56
CA THR A 53 0.96 0.79 22.20
C THR A 53 1.94 1.83 21.65
N LYS A 54 3.23 1.55 21.74
CA LYS A 54 4.26 2.41 21.16
C LYS A 54 4.07 2.51 19.63
N GLY A 55 3.80 3.71 19.15
CA GLY A 55 3.54 3.98 17.73
C GLY A 55 2.09 3.75 17.28
N GLY A 56 1.24 3.09 18.09
CA GLY A 56 -0.16 2.84 17.73
C GLY A 56 -0.99 4.14 17.65
N LYS A 57 -0.71 5.09 18.53
CA LYS A 57 -1.31 6.43 18.47
C LYS A 57 -1.03 7.09 17.11
N VAL A 58 0.25 7.15 16.71
CA VAL A 58 0.66 7.73 15.42
C VAL A 58 0.01 6.98 14.25
N MET A 59 -0.06 5.65 14.35
CA MET A 59 -0.71 4.85 13.30
C MET A 59 -2.18 5.20 13.13
N LEU A 60 -2.93 5.41 14.21
CA LEU A 60 -4.35 5.79 14.17
C LEU A 60 -4.55 7.26 13.78
N GLU A 61 -3.63 8.15 14.14
CA GLU A 61 -3.71 9.56 13.80
C GLU A 61 -3.32 9.81 12.34
N GLU A 62 -2.29 9.14 11.84
CA GLU A 62 -1.66 9.46 10.55
C GLU A 62 -2.07 8.51 9.41
N ILE A 63 -2.17 7.21 9.69
CA ILE A 63 -2.23 6.16 8.67
C ILE A 63 -3.60 5.49 8.59
N LEU A 64 -4.14 5.08 9.72
CA LEU A 64 -5.43 4.40 9.79
C LEU A 64 -6.54 5.41 10.11
N ARG A 65 -7.54 5.49 9.24
CA ARG A 65 -8.72 6.34 9.46
C ARG A 65 -9.80 5.55 10.18
N ILE A 66 -10.24 6.06 11.32
CA ILE A 66 -11.41 5.55 12.04
C ILE A 66 -12.66 6.19 11.42
N ASN A 67 -13.64 5.37 10.97
CA ASN A 67 -14.85 5.86 10.29
C ASN A 67 -16.03 6.09 11.27
N ASN A 68 -15.77 6.21 12.56
CA ASN A 68 -16.77 6.44 13.59
C ASN A 68 -16.39 7.62 14.47
N GLN A 69 -17.22 8.68 14.45
CA GLN A 69 -16.93 9.92 15.15
C GLN A 69 -16.93 9.76 16.69
N GLU A 70 -17.77 8.87 17.23
CA GLU A 70 -17.80 8.63 18.68
C GLU A 70 -16.49 7.96 19.13
N ALA A 71 -16.01 6.99 18.35
CA ALA A 71 -14.72 6.33 18.61
C ALA A 71 -13.55 7.31 18.52
N ILE A 72 -13.55 8.20 17.53
CA ILE A 72 -12.54 9.27 17.40
C ILE A 72 -12.55 10.16 18.64
N ASN A 73 -13.72 10.65 19.03
CA ASN A 73 -13.85 11.56 20.18
C ASN A 73 -13.41 10.89 21.49
N GLU A 74 -13.67 9.59 21.64
CA GLU A 74 -13.31 8.84 22.85
C GLU A 74 -11.82 8.51 22.91
N LEU A 75 -11.18 8.17 21.77
CA LEU A 75 -9.78 7.80 21.70
C LEU A 75 -8.83 8.99 21.59
N MET A 76 -9.13 9.92 20.68
CA MET A 76 -8.23 10.99 20.28
C MET A 76 -8.73 12.38 20.70
N GLY A 77 -9.99 12.51 21.07
CA GLY A 77 -10.61 13.80 21.38
C GLY A 77 -10.98 14.57 20.10
N LYS A 78 -10.68 15.88 20.11
CA LYS A 78 -10.92 16.70 18.91
C LYS A 78 -9.79 16.49 17.90
N VAL A 79 -10.17 16.21 16.68
CA VAL A 79 -9.26 16.12 15.52
C VAL A 79 -9.64 17.20 14.51
N GLU A 80 -8.69 17.57 13.67
CA GLU A 80 -8.95 18.52 12.58
C GLU A 80 -9.87 17.89 11.53
N PRO A 81 -10.68 18.69 10.80
CA PRO A 81 -11.62 18.17 9.80
C PRO A 81 -10.96 17.29 8.73
N GLU A 82 -9.71 17.60 8.37
CA GLU A 82 -8.90 16.91 7.37
C GLU A 82 -8.59 15.46 7.77
N TYR A 83 -8.65 15.13 9.05
CA TYR A 83 -8.56 13.75 9.53
C TYR A 83 -9.59 12.84 8.86
N ASN A 84 -10.77 13.38 8.61
CA ASN A 84 -11.90 12.64 8.05
C ASN A 84 -11.86 12.52 6.51
N TYR A 85 -10.87 13.09 5.83
CA TYR A 85 -10.80 13.00 4.38
C TYR A 85 -10.66 11.54 3.93
N SER A 86 -11.56 11.17 3.02
CA SER A 86 -11.53 9.90 2.31
C SER A 86 -10.80 10.06 0.97
N ALA A 87 -10.49 8.94 0.32
CA ALA A 87 -9.94 8.95 -1.04
C ALA A 87 -10.82 9.72 -2.05
N SER A 88 -12.14 9.68 -1.88
CA SER A 88 -13.09 10.45 -2.71
C SER A 88 -13.02 11.95 -2.44
N ASP A 89 -12.86 12.35 -1.18
CA ASP A 89 -12.74 13.76 -0.81
C ASP A 89 -11.45 14.36 -1.34
N VAL A 90 -10.34 13.62 -1.25
CA VAL A 90 -9.05 14.05 -1.82
C VAL A 90 -9.14 14.20 -3.35
N ARG A 91 -9.79 13.26 -4.05
CA ARG A 91 -10.00 13.40 -5.51
C ARG A 91 -10.83 14.63 -5.84
N ARG A 92 -11.91 14.87 -5.12
CA ARG A 92 -12.75 16.06 -5.30
C ARG A 92 -11.96 17.34 -5.03
N LEU A 93 -11.15 17.39 -3.97
CA LEU A 93 -10.27 18.51 -3.65
C LEU A 93 -9.30 18.83 -4.79
N LEU A 94 -8.70 17.80 -5.38
CA LEU A 94 -7.76 17.99 -6.50
C LEU A 94 -8.44 18.49 -7.77
N LEU A 95 -9.65 18.01 -8.08
CA LEU A 95 -10.38 18.37 -9.30
C LEU A 95 -11.11 19.72 -9.16
N GLU A 96 -11.88 19.89 -8.10
CA GLU A 96 -12.86 20.95 -7.93
C GLU A 96 -12.47 21.97 -6.85
N GLY A 97 -11.67 21.55 -5.87
CA GLY A 97 -11.26 22.40 -4.75
C GLY A 97 -10.38 23.58 -5.18
N SER A 98 -10.41 24.64 -4.37
CA SER A 98 -9.55 25.80 -4.55
C SER A 98 -8.08 25.51 -4.19
N LEU A 99 -7.17 26.39 -4.61
CA LEU A 99 -5.76 26.28 -4.21
C LEU A 99 -5.57 26.47 -2.70
N ASP A 100 -6.39 27.31 -2.08
CA ASP A 100 -6.28 27.60 -0.65
C ASP A 100 -6.78 26.41 0.18
N GLU A 101 -7.89 25.76 -0.21
CA GLU A 101 -8.34 24.50 0.40
C GLU A 101 -7.29 23.38 0.28
N LEU A 102 -6.59 23.30 -0.85
CA LEU A 102 -5.52 22.32 -1.02
C LEU A 102 -4.33 22.62 -0.10
N LYS A 103 -3.93 23.89 0.04
CA LYS A 103 -2.86 24.28 0.96
C LYS A 103 -3.23 23.99 2.41
N ASP A 104 -4.47 24.30 2.80
CA ASP A 104 -4.99 24.02 4.13
C ASP A 104 -4.95 22.50 4.43
N CYS A 105 -5.42 21.68 3.48
CA CYS A 105 -5.27 20.23 3.55
C CYS A 105 -3.80 19.80 3.70
N LEU A 106 -2.88 20.34 2.90
CA LEU A 106 -1.47 19.98 2.97
C LEU A 106 -0.80 20.42 4.28
N ASP A 107 -1.32 21.44 4.96
CA ASP A 107 -0.78 21.95 6.22
C ASP A 107 -1.27 21.21 7.45
N PHE A 108 -2.53 20.75 7.47
CA PHE A 108 -3.19 20.21 8.65
C PHE A 108 -3.61 18.74 8.53
N ALA A 109 -3.65 18.18 7.31
CA ALA A 109 -4.03 16.79 7.14
C ALA A 109 -2.96 15.81 7.64
N PRO A 110 -3.40 14.63 8.13
CA PRO A 110 -2.51 13.53 8.44
C PRO A 110 -1.64 13.10 7.25
N SER A 111 -0.47 12.53 7.53
CA SER A 111 0.51 12.12 6.50
C SER A 111 -0.10 11.19 5.45
N GLY A 112 -0.95 10.24 5.86
CA GLY A 112 -1.63 9.35 4.92
C GLY A 112 -2.57 10.08 3.95
N VAL A 113 -3.18 11.22 4.35
CA VAL A 113 -3.97 12.05 3.43
C VAL A 113 -3.07 12.80 2.46
N VAL A 114 -1.94 13.32 2.94
CA VAL A 114 -0.95 14.00 2.09
C VAL A 114 -0.37 13.02 1.05
N ASP A 115 -0.14 11.76 1.44
CA ASP A 115 0.31 10.72 0.51
C ASP A 115 -0.75 10.39 -0.55
N LEU A 116 -2.03 10.32 -0.16
CA LEU A 116 -3.15 10.20 -1.13
C LEU A 116 -3.22 11.39 -2.08
N VAL A 117 -2.97 12.62 -1.60
CA VAL A 117 -2.92 13.81 -2.45
C VAL A 117 -1.82 13.67 -3.50
N ARG A 118 -0.63 13.22 -3.12
CA ARG A 118 0.50 13.00 -4.05
C ARG A 118 0.18 11.92 -5.08
N GLU A 119 -0.32 10.78 -4.63
CA GLU A 119 -0.68 9.65 -5.48
C GLU A 119 -1.75 10.05 -6.52
N PHE A 120 -2.83 10.69 -6.07
CA PHE A 120 -3.91 11.09 -6.96
C PHE A 120 -3.53 12.24 -7.88
N ALA A 121 -2.68 13.18 -7.42
CA ALA A 121 -2.15 14.25 -8.26
C ALA A 121 -1.40 13.68 -9.48
N VAL A 122 -0.65 12.59 -9.29
CA VAL A 122 0.08 11.92 -10.36
C VAL A 122 -0.83 11.03 -11.20
N SER A 123 -1.66 10.18 -10.56
CA SER A 123 -2.50 9.21 -11.28
C SER A 123 -3.59 9.86 -12.12
N MET A 124 -4.12 11.00 -11.67
CA MET A 124 -5.12 11.80 -12.39
C MET A 124 -4.49 12.84 -13.33
N GLU A 125 -3.14 12.94 -13.32
CA GLU A 125 -2.40 13.89 -14.16
C GLU A 125 -2.95 15.32 -14.08
N ILE A 126 -3.07 15.86 -12.85
CA ILE A 126 -3.70 17.18 -12.63
C ILE A 126 -3.04 18.27 -13.50
N ASP A 127 -3.85 19.05 -14.23
CA ASP A 127 -3.35 20.09 -15.14
C ASP A 127 -2.91 21.36 -14.43
N SER A 128 -3.48 21.67 -13.26
CA SER A 128 -3.21 22.91 -12.54
C SER A 128 -1.76 23.01 -12.06
N GLU A 129 -0.97 23.86 -12.71
CA GLU A 129 0.42 24.14 -12.33
C GLU A 129 0.53 24.67 -10.91
N SER A 130 -0.39 25.54 -10.49
CA SER A 130 -0.42 26.10 -9.14
C SER A 130 -0.64 25.03 -8.07
N LYS A 131 -1.53 24.05 -8.32
CA LYS A 131 -1.74 22.93 -7.40
C LYS A 131 -0.52 22.00 -7.38
N ARG A 132 0.07 21.65 -8.54
CA ARG A 132 1.31 20.86 -8.61
C ARG A 132 2.44 21.52 -7.83
N LYS A 133 2.61 22.83 -8.00
CA LYS A 133 3.63 23.58 -7.27
C LYS A 133 3.38 23.56 -5.76
N ALA A 134 2.14 23.78 -5.30
CA ALA A 134 1.81 23.74 -3.87
C ALA A 134 2.13 22.39 -3.24
N ILE A 135 1.82 21.28 -3.93
CA ILE A 135 2.16 19.92 -3.48
C ILE A 135 3.68 19.74 -3.42
N THR A 136 4.40 20.18 -4.47
CA THR A 136 5.86 20.09 -4.52
C THR A 136 6.52 20.89 -3.42
N ASP A 137 6.10 22.13 -3.20
CA ASP A 137 6.66 23.02 -2.18
C ASP A 137 6.48 22.46 -0.76
N LYS A 138 5.33 21.81 -0.50
CA LYS A 138 5.04 21.24 0.82
C LYS A 138 5.71 19.88 1.05
N THR A 139 5.71 19.01 0.05
CA THR A 139 6.15 17.60 0.21
C THR A 139 7.56 17.34 -0.30
N GLY A 140 8.16 18.28 -1.06
CA GLY A 140 9.41 18.06 -1.78
C GLY A 140 9.29 17.11 -2.99
N PHE A 141 8.09 16.61 -3.29
CA PHE A 141 7.84 15.66 -4.35
C PHE A 141 7.40 16.36 -5.64
N ASP A 142 8.20 16.25 -6.71
CA ASP A 142 7.92 16.89 -8.00
C ASP A 142 6.85 16.12 -8.77
N VAL A 143 5.61 16.58 -8.62
CA VAL A 143 4.43 15.99 -9.29
C VAL A 143 4.56 16.05 -10.81
N GLY A 144 5.12 17.14 -11.36
CA GLY A 144 5.27 17.31 -12.80
C GLY A 144 6.17 16.24 -13.42
N LYS A 145 7.35 16.04 -12.82
CA LYS A 145 8.28 14.99 -13.24
C LYS A 145 7.69 13.59 -13.10
N ALA A 146 6.96 13.35 -12.01
CA ALA A 146 6.34 12.04 -11.79
C ALA A 146 5.27 11.72 -12.85
N ILE A 147 4.47 12.70 -13.25
CA ILE A 147 3.49 12.56 -14.35
C ILE A 147 4.23 12.24 -15.67
N GLU A 148 5.31 12.96 -15.97
CA GLU A 148 6.08 12.75 -17.19
C GLU A 148 6.70 11.36 -17.26
N ILE A 149 7.32 10.91 -16.17
CA ILE A 149 7.86 9.54 -16.06
C ILE A 149 6.77 8.49 -16.26
N ASN A 150 5.61 8.65 -15.64
CA ASN A 150 4.50 7.70 -15.81
C ASN A 150 3.96 7.67 -17.25
N ARG A 151 3.98 8.78 -17.96
CA ARG A 151 3.62 8.83 -19.40
C ARG A 151 4.64 8.05 -20.24
N GLN A 152 5.93 8.28 -20.00
CA GLN A 152 6.99 7.56 -20.72
C GLN A 152 6.92 6.05 -20.51
N VAL A 153 6.72 5.60 -19.27
CA VAL A 153 6.56 4.17 -18.95
C VAL A 153 5.36 3.57 -19.68
N ARG A 154 4.21 4.25 -19.68
CA ARG A 154 3.02 3.77 -20.41
C ARG A 154 3.23 3.71 -21.93
N GLU A 155 3.94 4.67 -22.50
CA GLU A 155 4.28 4.66 -23.93
C GLU A 155 5.23 3.51 -24.29
N GLU A 156 6.21 3.24 -23.45
CA GLU A 156 7.14 2.11 -23.64
C GLU A 156 6.43 0.75 -23.50
N GLU A 157 5.53 0.61 -22.52
CA GLU A 157 4.71 -0.60 -22.36
C GLU A 157 3.80 -0.85 -23.58
N GLN A 158 3.17 0.21 -24.12
CA GLN A 158 2.36 0.11 -25.32
C GLN A 158 3.18 -0.26 -26.56
N LYS A 159 4.38 0.27 -26.73
CA LYS A 159 5.30 -0.12 -27.81
C LYS A 159 5.73 -1.58 -27.70
N ASN A 160 6.08 -2.03 -26.49
CA ASN A 160 6.46 -3.43 -26.24
C ASN A 160 5.30 -4.42 -26.45
N GLN A 161 4.07 -4.02 -26.21
CA GLN A 161 2.87 -4.84 -26.49
C GLN A 161 2.47 -4.80 -27.98
N ALA A 162 2.85 -3.77 -28.71
CA ALA A 162 2.53 -3.62 -30.13
C ALA A 162 3.54 -4.33 -31.06
N GLU A 163 4.71 -4.73 -30.56
CA GLU A 163 5.62 -5.59 -31.31
C GLU A 163 5.12 -7.05 -31.26
N PRO A 164 4.56 -7.59 -32.36
CA PRO A 164 4.12 -8.98 -32.37
C PRO A 164 5.34 -9.89 -32.22
N THR A 165 5.21 -10.90 -31.38
CA THR A 165 6.15 -11.97 -31.08
C THR A 165 6.44 -12.84 -32.33
N VAL A 166 6.91 -12.26 -33.45
CA VAL A 166 7.21 -12.98 -34.70
C VAL A 166 8.70 -13.32 -34.84
N ALA A 167 9.56 -12.83 -33.96
CA ALA A 167 11.02 -12.99 -34.10
C ALA A 167 11.65 -14.12 -33.27
N ARG A 168 10.90 -15.06 -32.69
CA ARG A 168 11.50 -16.20 -31.94
C ARG A 168 11.06 -17.58 -32.39
N LEU A 169 10.49 -17.73 -33.58
CA LEU A 169 10.16 -19.03 -34.19
C LEU A 169 11.01 -19.32 -35.45
N GLY A 170 12.18 -18.77 -35.50
CA GLY A 170 13.16 -19.07 -36.55
C GLY A 170 14.39 -19.72 -35.96
N GLU A 171 14.63 -20.99 -36.37
CA GLU A 171 15.89 -21.74 -36.26
C GLU A 171 16.21 -22.45 -34.93
N ARG A 172 15.42 -23.48 -34.66
CA ARG A 172 15.98 -24.70 -34.07
C ARG A 172 15.94 -25.80 -35.14
N ARG A 173 16.94 -25.74 -36.05
CA ARG A 173 17.28 -26.84 -36.95
C ARG A 173 17.78 -28.00 -36.09
N VAL A 174 16.93 -28.98 -35.86
CA VAL A 174 17.26 -30.24 -35.20
C VAL A 174 18.07 -31.03 -36.21
N GLN A 175 19.38 -31.16 -36.02
CA GLN A 175 20.18 -32.19 -36.71
C GLN A 175 19.87 -33.52 -36.03
N PRO A 176 19.61 -34.62 -36.78
CA PRO A 176 19.48 -35.96 -36.23
C PRO A 176 20.86 -36.44 -35.77
N LYS A 177 21.01 -36.67 -34.46
CA LYS A 177 22.16 -37.45 -33.95
C LYS A 177 21.82 -38.92 -34.09
N GLU A 178 22.71 -39.61 -34.80
CA GLU A 178 22.75 -41.07 -34.90
C GLU A 178 22.77 -41.73 -33.52
N VAL A 179 21.93 -42.76 -33.40
CA VAL A 179 21.85 -43.63 -32.24
C VAL A 179 23.03 -44.61 -32.31
N ASN A 180 23.99 -44.46 -31.41
CA ASN A 180 24.94 -45.52 -31.10
C ASN A 180 24.53 -46.19 -29.80
N ASP A 181 23.98 -47.38 -29.96
CA ASP A 181 23.72 -48.34 -28.88
C ASP A 181 25.02 -48.80 -28.25
N THR A 182 25.20 -48.49 -26.96
CA THR A 182 26.13 -49.27 -26.12
C THR A 182 25.52 -49.37 -24.73
N PRO A 183 25.30 -50.55 -24.17
CA PRO A 183 24.67 -50.76 -22.89
C PRO A 183 25.63 -50.53 -21.74
N THR A 184 25.42 -49.46 -20.98
CA THR A 184 26.19 -49.23 -19.76
C THR A 184 25.41 -49.71 -18.53
N LYS A 185 26.02 -50.66 -17.84
CA LYS A 185 25.57 -51.33 -16.61
C LYS A 185 25.15 -50.33 -15.53
N ARG A 186 23.96 -50.52 -14.99
CA ARG A 186 23.49 -49.90 -13.74
C ARG A 186 24.38 -50.36 -12.58
N ARG A 187 25.03 -49.45 -11.92
CA ARG A 187 25.63 -49.68 -10.61
C ARG A 187 24.77 -49.01 -9.55
N THR A 188 24.01 -49.85 -8.83
CA THR A 188 23.28 -49.50 -7.60
C THR A 188 24.26 -49.53 -6.44
N GLU A 189 24.59 -48.39 -5.86
CA GLU A 189 25.15 -48.30 -4.51
C GLU A 189 24.37 -47.26 -3.71
N ALA A 190 23.69 -47.74 -2.67
CA ALA A 190 22.99 -46.89 -1.67
C ALA A 190 24.01 -46.33 -0.68
N PRO A 191 23.85 -45.08 -0.21
CA PRO A 191 24.70 -44.53 0.82
C PRO A 191 24.43 -45.16 2.20
N LYS A 192 25.48 -45.66 2.83
CA LYS A 192 25.48 -46.18 4.20
C LYS A 192 25.41 -45.04 5.21
N TYR A 193 24.36 -45.03 6.00
CA TYR A 193 24.20 -44.14 7.15
C TYR A 193 25.01 -44.68 8.33
N THR A 194 25.93 -43.86 8.87
CA THR A 194 26.66 -44.17 10.12
C THR A 194 26.06 -43.38 11.25
N PRO A 195 25.53 -44.00 12.34
CA PRO A 195 25.06 -43.28 13.49
C PRO A 195 26.26 -42.87 14.39
N ILE A 196 26.34 -41.62 14.77
CA ILE A 196 27.28 -41.12 15.80
C ILE A 196 26.62 -41.37 17.17
N GLY A 197 27.24 -42.25 17.93
CA GLY A 197 26.85 -42.55 19.29
C GLY A 197 27.72 -41.78 20.30
N LYS A 198 27.06 -41.36 21.37
CA LYS A 198 27.48 -40.87 22.69
C LYS A 198 28.02 -39.45 22.73
#